data_56fe94c621de580f36dcf35e38e73a9c
#
_entry.id   56fe94c621de580f36dcf35e38e73a9c
#
_cell.length_a   1.000
_cell.length_b   1.000
_cell.length_c   1.000
_cell.angle_alpha   90.00
_cell.angle_beta   90.00
_cell.angle_gamma   90.00
#
_symmetry.space_group_name_H-M   'P 1'
#
loop_
_entity.id
_entity.type
_entity.pdbx_description
1 polymer ?
#
loop_
_entity_poly.entity_id
_entity_poly.type
_entity_poly.pdbx_seq_one_letter_code
_entity_poly.pdbx_strand_id
1 'polypeptide(L)'
;MEMVQNLIRNLSAAEKLQFYSYHTKPVLNFQALFTDGSSNYMNPVEPKTGDEVTVRFRTARENAEHVFLCVNGEKKEMQIASKTERFDFYESSFFMGTEIADYYFEIHSGGTCCYFNKKGPARDLEPFFNYKVTPGFSTPDWAKGAIFYQIYVDRFANGDTSNDVLNREYIYINQPSKKIDDWYRYPEEMDVRNFYGGDLQGVLDHLDYLKGLGVDVIYLNPIFVSPSNHKYDIQDYDYIDPHYGKIVVDEGNTLPDWENNNMNASKYISRVTDKRNLEASNEFFIHFVEEVHKKGMRVILDGVFNH
;
A
#
# COMPACT_ATOMS: atom_id res chain seq x y z
N MET A 1 -16.68 30.40 -46.25
CA MET A 1 -15.33 30.49 -45.71
C MET A 1 -14.60 31.77 -46.11
N GLU A 2 -14.57 32.12 -47.38
CA GLU A 2 -13.90 33.34 -47.91
C GLU A 2 -14.42 34.66 -47.30
N MET A 3 -15.74 34.79 -47.07
CA MET A 3 -16.34 36.00 -46.52
C MET A 3 -15.87 36.27 -45.06
N VAL A 4 -15.74 35.21 -44.25
CA VAL A 4 -15.27 35.29 -42.87
C VAL A 4 -13.75 35.60 -42.82
N GLN A 5 -12.97 35.04 -43.75
CA GLN A 5 -11.54 35.33 -43.83
C GLN A 5 -11.28 36.77 -44.28
N ASN A 6 -12.08 37.34 -45.16
CA ASN A 6 -11.98 38.73 -45.56
C ASN A 6 -12.39 39.70 -44.44
N LEU A 7 -13.39 39.34 -43.63
CA LEU A 7 -13.80 40.13 -42.47
C LEU A 7 -12.66 40.19 -41.41
N ILE A 8 -12.04 39.05 -41.11
CA ILE A 8 -10.95 38.95 -40.14
C ILE A 8 -9.68 39.69 -40.60
N ARG A 9 -9.39 39.74 -41.94
CA ARG A 9 -8.23 40.42 -42.45
C ARG A 9 -8.23 41.91 -42.14
N ASN A 10 -9.40 42.54 -42.08
CA ASN A 10 -9.53 44.00 -41.87
C ASN A 10 -9.63 44.42 -40.42
N LEU A 11 -9.62 43.49 -39.46
CA LEU A 11 -9.63 43.78 -38.03
C LEU A 11 -8.24 44.18 -37.56
N SER A 12 -8.17 45.12 -36.59
CA SER A 12 -6.97 45.46 -35.85
C SER A 12 -6.46 44.22 -35.06
N ALA A 13 -5.24 44.24 -34.54
CA ALA A 13 -4.67 43.17 -33.77
C ALA A 13 -5.51 42.88 -32.51
N ALA A 14 -6.04 43.90 -31.84
CA ALA A 14 -6.90 43.77 -30.66
C ALA A 14 -8.25 43.13 -31.01
N GLU A 15 -8.88 43.56 -32.09
CA GLU A 15 -10.15 43.01 -32.56
C GLU A 15 -9.99 41.55 -33.07
N LYS A 16 -8.86 41.21 -33.70
CA LYS A 16 -8.53 39.85 -34.06
C LYS A 16 -8.39 38.97 -32.81
N LEU A 17 -7.67 39.44 -31.79
CA LEU A 17 -7.51 38.71 -30.54
C LEU A 17 -8.85 38.50 -29.87
N GLN A 18 -9.71 39.51 -29.81
CA GLN A 18 -11.06 39.43 -29.24
C GLN A 18 -11.95 38.46 -30.05
N PHE A 19 -11.91 38.54 -31.38
CA PHE A 19 -12.62 37.62 -32.26
C PHE A 19 -12.18 36.17 -32.04
N TYR A 20 -10.87 35.92 -32.03
CA TYR A 20 -10.37 34.56 -31.79
C TYR A 20 -10.65 34.07 -30.37
N SER A 21 -10.53 34.89 -29.34
CA SER A 21 -10.86 34.50 -27.97
C SER A 21 -12.34 34.17 -27.79
N TYR A 22 -13.23 34.83 -28.53
CA TYR A 22 -14.66 34.56 -28.50
C TYR A 22 -15.10 33.32 -29.30
N HIS A 23 -14.35 33.01 -30.37
CA HIS A 23 -14.71 31.93 -31.29
C HIS A 23 -13.84 30.68 -31.15
N THR A 24 -12.75 30.74 -30.41
CA THR A 24 -11.97 29.56 -30.06
C THR A 24 -12.64 28.83 -28.90
N LYS A 25 -13.02 27.58 -29.11
CA LYS A 25 -13.46 26.73 -28.00
C LYS A 25 -12.30 26.54 -27.03
N PRO A 26 -12.55 26.55 -25.70
CA PRO A 26 -11.50 26.32 -24.73
C PRO A 26 -10.86 24.96 -24.98
N VAL A 27 -9.53 24.91 -24.91
CA VAL A 27 -8.78 23.65 -24.95
C VAL A 27 -9.14 22.85 -23.71
N LEU A 28 -9.36 21.55 -23.87
CA LEU A 28 -9.66 20.68 -22.75
C LEU A 28 -8.58 20.74 -21.67
N ASN A 29 -8.93 21.13 -20.47
CA ASN A 29 -8.00 21.23 -19.34
C ASN A 29 -7.83 19.84 -18.68
N PHE A 30 -6.79 19.13 -19.10
CA PHE A 30 -6.48 17.79 -18.60
C PHE A 30 -6.24 17.74 -17.08
N GLN A 31 -5.71 18.79 -16.48
CA GLN A 31 -5.46 18.83 -15.02
C GLN A 31 -6.73 18.95 -14.19
N ALA A 32 -7.84 19.37 -14.80
CA ALA A 32 -9.13 19.48 -14.14
C ALA A 32 -9.94 18.18 -14.22
N LEU A 33 -9.58 17.26 -15.13
CA LEU A 33 -10.22 15.95 -15.26
C LEU A 33 -9.90 15.11 -14.04
N PHE A 34 -10.93 14.56 -13.37
CA PHE A 34 -10.70 13.79 -12.16
C PHE A 34 -11.86 12.88 -11.78
N THR A 35 -11.52 11.71 -11.34
CA THR A 35 -12.27 10.77 -10.51
C THR A 35 -11.28 9.84 -9.82
N ASP A 36 -11.60 9.31 -8.65
CA ASP A 36 -10.72 8.42 -7.88
C ASP A 36 -11.43 7.16 -7.38
N GLY A 37 -12.74 7.01 -7.69
CA GLY A 37 -13.56 5.90 -7.23
C GLY A 37 -13.87 5.92 -5.73
N SER A 38 -13.51 7.00 -5.00
CA SER A 38 -13.92 7.21 -3.61
C SER A 38 -15.42 7.46 -3.49
N SER A 39 -15.94 7.49 -2.26
CA SER A 39 -17.36 7.79 -1.97
C SER A 39 -17.84 9.15 -2.50
N ASN A 40 -16.92 10.05 -2.82
CA ASN A 40 -17.23 11.32 -3.48
C ASN A 40 -17.49 11.17 -4.99
N TYR A 41 -17.00 10.07 -5.59
CA TYR A 41 -17.03 9.83 -7.03
C TYR A 41 -17.69 8.52 -7.43
N MET A 42 -18.02 7.63 -6.49
CA MET A 42 -18.76 6.40 -6.75
C MET A 42 -19.65 6.05 -5.55
N ASN A 43 -20.91 5.71 -5.81
CA ASN A 43 -21.86 5.32 -4.77
C ASN A 43 -22.81 4.22 -5.29
N PRO A 44 -22.89 3.06 -4.61
CA PRO A 44 -22.06 2.63 -3.48
C PRO A 44 -20.61 2.32 -3.91
N VAL A 45 -19.65 2.48 -3.01
CA VAL A 45 -18.22 2.19 -3.26
C VAL A 45 -17.95 0.70 -3.35
N GLU A 46 -18.74 -0.09 -2.63
CA GLU A 46 -18.66 -1.56 -2.56
C GLU A 46 -20.01 -2.16 -2.98
N PRO A 47 -20.35 -2.12 -4.30
CA PRO A 47 -21.66 -2.55 -4.76
C PRO A 47 -21.81 -4.07 -4.73
N LYS A 48 -23.04 -4.50 -4.50
CA LYS A 48 -23.49 -5.88 -4.69
C LYS A 48 -24.13 -6.05 -6.06
N THR A 49 -24.24 -7.28 -6.51
CA THR A 49 -25.01 -7.62 -7.72
C THR A 49 -26.44 -7.06 -7.60
N GLY A 50 -26.87 -6.34 -8.62
CA GLY A 50 -28.20 -5.68 -8.68
C GLY A 50 -28.22 -4.25 -8.15
N ASP A 51 -27.18 -3.77 -7.49
CA ASP A 51 -27.11 -2.38 -7.04
C ASP A 51 -26.99 -1.43 -8.23
N GLU A 52 -27.65 -0.27 -8.14
CA GLU A 52 -27.42 0.84 -9.04
C GLU A 52 -26.18 1.62 -8.56
N VAL A 53 -25.14 1.66 -9.39
CA VAL A 53 -23.87 2.33 -9.10
C VAL A 53 -23.85 3.66 -9.83
N THR A 54 -23.84 4.76 -9.09
CA THR A 54 -23.66 6.11 -9.64
C THR A 54 -22.17 6.46 -9.64
N VAL A 55 -21.67 6.90 -10.80
CA VAL A 55 -20.29 7.34 -10.96
C VAL A 55 -20.25 8.81 -11.31
N ARG A 56 -19.35 9.55 -10.66
CA ARG A 56 -19.12 10.98 -10.85
C ARG A 56 -17.79 11.23 -11.55
N PHE A 57 -17.77 12.24 -12.42
CA PHE A 57 -16.56 12.71 -13.09
C PHE A 57 -16.50 14.24 -13.05
N ARG A 58 -15.31 14.80 -12.86
CA ARG A 58 -15.07 16.24 -12.76
C ARG A 58 -14.34 16.76 -14.00
N THR A 59 -14.76 17.91 -14.51
CA THR A 59 -14.06 18.70 -15.53
C THR A 59 -13.83 20.14 -15.05
N ALA A 60 -13.02 20.94 -15.75
CA ALA A 60 -13.08 22.39 -15.56
C ALA A 60 -14.46 22.93 -15.97
N ARG A 61 -14.81 24.08 -15.43
CA ARG A 61 -16.07 24.74 -15.70
C ARG A 61 -16.24 25.03 -17.21
N GLU A 62 -17.38 24.58 -17.77
CA GLU A 62 -17.77 24.80 -19.17
C GLU A 62 -16.67 24.37 -20.18
N ASN A 63 -15.93 23.30 -19.86
CA ASN A 63 -14.75 22.91 -20.62
C ASN A 63 -14.92 21.59 -21.42
N ALA A 64 -15.94 20.79 -21.13
CA ALA A 64 -16.31 19.60 -21.90
C ALA A 64 -17.66 19.79 -22.60
N GLU A 65 -17.77 19.38 -23.86
CA GLU A 65 -19.01 19.38 -24.63
C GLU A 65 -19.86 18.15 -24.29
N HIS A 66 -19.21 16.99 -24.22
CA HIS A 66 -19.81 15.71 -23.84
C HIS A 66 -18.88 14.92 -22.95
N VAL A 67 -19.41 14.27 -21.94
CA VAL A 67 -18.70 13.31 -21.11
C VAL A 67 -19.49 12.01 -21.11
N PHE A 68 -18.83 10.91 -21.40
CA PHE A 68 -19.44 9.59 -21.46
C PHE A 68 -18.80 8.67 -20.40
N LEU A 69 -19.64 7.89 -19.75
CA LEU A 69 -19.25 6.72 -18.99
C LEU A 69 -19.33 5.49 -19.91
N CYS A 70 -18.25 4.77 -20.06
CA CYS A 70 -18.18 3.53 -20.83
C CYS A 70 -18.00 2.36 -19.86
N VAL A 71 -18.98 1.47 -19.75
CA VAL A 71 -18.99 0.30 -18.86
C VAL A 71 -19.13 -0.97 -19.67
N ASN A 72 -18.19 -1.89 -19.59
CA ASN A 72 -18.22 -3.18 -20.32
C ASN A 72 -18.51 -3.03 -21.83
N GLY A 73 -18.02 -1.93 -22.43
CA GLY A 73 -18.24 -1.61 -23.85
C GLY A 73 -19.53 -0.83 -24.16
N GLU A 74 -20.44 -0.68 -23.21
CA GLU A 74 -21.61 0.18 -23.36
C GLU A 74 -21.25 1.63 -23.03
N LYS A 75 -21.62 2.56 -23.89
CA LYS A 75 -21.35 3.99 -23.78
C LYS A 75 -22.62 4.76 -23.41
N LYS A 76 -22.59 5.50 -22.31
CA LYS A 76 -23.71 6.32 -21.83
C LYS A 76 -23.26 7.74 -21.54
N GLU A 77 -23.99 8.72 -22.09
CA GLU A 77 -23.70 10.13 -21.83
C GLU A 77 -24.02 10.49 -20.38
N MET A 78 -23.07 11.17 -19.72
CA MET A 78 -23.20 11.65 -18.36
C MET A 78 -23.88 13.01 -18.33
N GLN A 79 -24.67 13.27 -17.29
CA GLN A 79 -25.36 14.55 -17.10
C GLN A 79 -24.65 15.39 -16.04
N ILE A 80 -24.70 16.72 -16.19
CA ILE A 80 -24.18 17.63 -15.18
C ILE A 80 -25.08 17.56 -13.95
N ALA A 81 -24.53 17.04 -12.84
CA ALA A 81 -25.23 16.91 -11.56
C ALA A 81 -25.01 18.14 -10.65
N SER A 82 -23.83 18.74 -10.71
CA SER A 82 -23.50 19.93 -9.93
C SER A 82 -22.41 20.77 -10.57
N LYS A 83 -22.35 22.03 -10.17
CA LYS A 83 -21.39 23.01 -10.67
C LYS A 83 -20.82 23.85 -9.51
N THR A 84 -19.54 24.16 -9.62
CA THR A 84 -18.86 25.12 -8.75
C THR A 84 -18.32 26.30 -9.59
N GLU A 85 -17.63 27.24 -8.99
CA GLU A 85 -16.97 28.33 -9.73
C GLU A 85 -15.93 27.82 -10.72
N ARG A 86 -15.25 26.69 -10.40
CA ARG A 86 -14.10 26.18 -11.16
C ARG A 86 -14.37 24.87 -11.90
N PHE A 87 -15.38 24.09 -11.48
CA PHE A 87 -15.61 22.75 -11.96
C PHE A 87 -17.06 22.44 -12.28
N ASP A 88 -17.26 21.58 -13.29
CA ASP A 88 -18.51 20.88 -13.56
C ASP A 88 -18.33 19.41 -13.11
N PHE A 89 -19.38 18.87 -12.46
CA PHE A 89 -19.46 17.48 -12.04
C PHE A 89 -20.56 16.77 -12.81
N TYR A 90 -20.17 15.70 -13.50
CA TYR A 90 -21.05 14.86 -14.30
C TYR A 90 -21.35 13.57 -13.55
N GLU A 91 -22.55 13.04 -13.69
CA GLU A 91 -22.95 11.75 -13.11
C GLU A 91 -23.65 10.89 -14.16
N SER A 92 -23.50 9.59 -14.02
CA SER A 92 -24.25 8.56 -14.71
C SER A 92 -24.25 7.29 -13.88
N SER A 93 -25.27 6.44 -14.06
CA SER A 93 -25.41 5.19 -13.30
C SER A 93 -25.45 3.99 -14.23
N PHE A 94 -25.03 2.84 -13.69
CA PHE A 94 -25.20 1.52 -14.28
C PHE A 94 -25.62 0.51 -13.19
N PHE A 95 -26.23 -0.61 -13.60
CA PHE A 95 -26.55 -1.69 -12.66
C PHE A 95 -25.39 -2.67 -12.58
N MET A 96 -24.99 -3.03 -11.35
CA MET A 96 -23.94 -3.98 -11.09
C MET A 96 -24.38 -5.39 -11.45
N GLY A 97 -23.69 -6.02 -12.42
CA GLY A 97 -23.90 -7.41 -12.83
C GLY A 97 -23.26 -8.41 -11.86
N THR A 98 -23.18 -9.67 -12.30
CA THR A 98 -22.47 -10.75 -11.59
C THR A 98 -20.96 -10.75 -11.85
N GLU A 99 -20.54 -10.12 -12.95
CA GLU A 99 -19.15 -10.03 -13.38
C GLU A 99 -18.54 -8.69 -13.00
N ILE A 100 -17.21 -8.60 -13.05
CA ILE A 100 -16.47 -7.36 -12.82
C ILE A 100 -16.92 -6.30 -13.82
N ALA A 101 -17.33 -5.14 -13.35
CA ALA A 101 -17.56 -3.98 -14.17
C ALA A 101 -16.23 -3.30 -14.50
N ASP A 102 -15.90 -3.24 -15.79
CA ASP A 102 -14.73 -2.55 -16.33
C ASP A 102 -15.21 -1.24 -16.94
N TYR A 103 -14.69 -0.09 -16.46
CA TYR A 103 -15.16 1.20 -16.95
C TYR A 103 -14.06 2.24 -17.09
N TYR A 104 -14.33 3.20 -17.97
CA TYR A 104 -13.51 4.38 -18.26
C TYR A 104 -14.41 5.54 -18.70
N PHE A 105 -13.82 6.72 -18.90
CA PHE A 105 -14.53 7.89 -19.37
C PHE A 105 -14.00 8.33 -20.72
N GLU A 106 -14.91 8.86 -21.55
CA GLU A 106 -14.58 9.49 -22.83
C GLU A 106 -15.10 10.93 -22.81
N ILE A 107 -14.22 11.89 -23.07
CA ILE A 107 -14.49 13.33 -22.95
C ILE A 107 -14.29 13.97 -24.31
N HIS A 108 -15.27 14.73 -24.77
CA HIS A 108 -15.23 15.48 -26.02
C HIS A 108 -15.22 16.97 -25.75
N SER A 109 -14.31 17.71 -26.41
CA SER A 109 -14.24 19.15 -26.38
C SER A 109 -13.55 19.68 -27.64
N GLY A 110 -14.20 20.62 -28.38
CA GLY A 110 -13.59 21.30 -29.52
C GLY A 110 -13.12 20.38 -30.66
N GLY A 111 -13.75 19.22 -30.85
CA GLY A 111 -13.32 18.22 -31.81
C GLY A 111 -12.17 17.31 -31.32
N THR A 112 -11.75 17.45 -30.08
CA THR A 112 -10.78 16.58 -29.42
C THR A 112 -11.53 15.51 -28.63
N CYS A 113 -11.11 14.24 -28.77
CA CYS A 113 -11.53 13.14 -27.90
C CYS A 113 -10.39 12.81 -26.94
N CYS A 114 -10.72 12.62 -25.67
CA CYS A 114 -9.79 12.22 -24.61
C CYS A 114 -10.43 11.07 -23.82
N TYR A 115 -9.63 10.04 -23.54
CA TYR A 115 -9.99 8.96 -22.62
C TYR A 115 -9.41 9.23 -21.25
N PHE A 116 -10.12 8.78 -20.20
CA PHE A 116 -9.66 8.89 -18.82
C PHE A 116 -9.91 7.56 -18.08
N ASN A 117 -8.86 7.03 -17.48
CA ASN A 117 -8.88 5.86 -16.61
C ASN A 117 -7.87 6.04 -15.47
N LYS A 118 -7.45 4.98 -14.76
CA LYS A 118 -6.47 5.06 -13.65
C LYS A 118 -5.11 5.65 -14.04
N LYS A 119 -4.75 5.61 -15.34
CA LYS A 119 -3.53 6.23 -15.86
C LYS A 119 -3.66 7.76 -15.96
N GLY A 120 -4.88 8.28 -15.92
CA GLY A 120 -5.20 9.68 -16.16
C GLY A 120 -5.65 9.93 -17.60
N PRO A 121 -5.65 11.21 -18.07
CA PRO A 121 -6.10 11.59 -19.39
C PRO A 121 -5.12 11.15 -20.49
N ALA A 122 -5.64 10.56 -21.56
CA ALA A 122 -4.86 10.10 -22.70
C ALA A 122 -5.64 10.26 -24.03
N ARG A 123 -4.93 10.34 -25.15
CA ARG A 123 -5.57 10.35 -26.50
C ARG A 123 -6.00 8.97 -26.94
N ASP A 124 -5.26 7.96 -26.52
CA ASP A 124 -5.52 6.56 -26.83
C ASP A 124 -5.89 5.82 -25.55
N LEU A 125 -6.93 4.97 -25.63
CA LEU A 125 -7.37 4.16 -24.52
C LEU A 125 -6.41 2.98 -24.30
N GLU A 126 -5.90 2.83 -23.08
CA GLU A 126 -5.17 1.66 -22.62
C GLU A 126 -6.07 0.86 -21.62
N PRO A 127 -6.79 -0.19 -22.07
CA PRO A 127 -7.81 -0.87 -21.25
C PRO A 127 -7.27 -1.53 -19.98
N PHE A 128 -5.97 -1.85 -19.93
CA PHE A 128 -5.32 -2.39 -18.73
C PHE A 128 -5.53 -1.50 -17.50
N PHE A 129 -5.57 -0.18 -17.71
CA PHE A 129 -5.73 0.81 -16.64
C PHE A 129 -7.18 1.21 -16.36
N ASN A 130 -8.17 0.56 -16.97
CA ASN A 130 -9.56 0.86 -16.68
C ASN A 130 -9.87 0.64 -15.19
N TYR A 131 -10.88 1.36 -14.68
CA TYR A 131 -11.43 1.12 -13.37
C TYR A 131 -12.15 -0.23 -13.36
N LYS A 132 -11.98 -0.99 -12.28
CA LYS A 132 -12.64 -2.29 -12.12
C LYS A 132 -13.37 -2.32 -10.79
N VAL A 133 -14.65 -2.71 -10.84
CA VAL A 133 -15.50 -2.88 -9.66
C VAL A 133 -15.95 -4.32 -9.60
N THR A 134 -15.63 -4.98 -8.49
CA THR A 134 -15.98 -6.37 -8.26
C THR A 134 -17.27 -6.44 -7.43
N PRO A 135 -18.34 -7.09 -7.91
CA PRO A 135 -19.58 -7.19 -7.16
C PRO A 135 -19.38 -7.99 -5.88
N GLY A 136 -19.95 -7.49 -4.77
CA GLY A 136 -19.88 -8.16 -3.48
C GLY A 136 -18.50 -8.13 -2.81
N PHE A 137 -17.48 -7.47 -3.39
CA PHE A 137 -16.25 -7.19 -2.69
C PHE A 137 -16.51 -6.17 -1.58
N SER A 138 -16.05 -6.46 -0.38
CA SER A 138 -16.21 -5.57 0.77
C SER A 138 -14.93 -5.59 1.60
N THR A 139 -14.38 -4.42 1.85
CA THR A 139 -13.30 -4.25 2.82
C THR A 139 -13.87 -4.43 4.22
N PRO A 140 -13.25 -5.23 5.10
CA PRO A 140 -13.69 -5.36 6.49
C PRO A 140 -13.81 -3.99 7.16
N ASP A 141 -14.90 -3.75 7.89
CA ASP A 141 -15.20 -2.45 8.50
C ASP A 141 -14.10 -1.99 9.46
N TRP A 142 -13.45 -2.93 10.16
CA TRP A 142 -12.34 -2.60 11.06
C TRP A 142 -11.11 -2.03 10.33
N ALA A 143 -10.93 -2.30 9.02
CA ALA A 143 -9.80 -1.81 8.24
C ALA A 143 -10.04 -0.41 7.65
N LYS A 144 -11.33 0.00 7.57
CA LYS A 144 -11.71 1.30 7.01
C LYS A 144 -11.35 2.42 7.98
N GLY A 145 -10.35 3.22 7.62
CA GLY A 145 -9.84 4.31 8.45
C GLY A 145 -8.94 3.88 9.61
N ALA A 146 -8.56 2.58 9.69
CA ALA A 146 -7.65 2.07 10.72
C ALA A 146 -6.23 2.64 10.57
N ILE A 147 -5.59 2.92 11.69
CA ILE A 147 -4.20 3.33 11.77
C ILE A 147 -3.32 2.09 11.90
N PHE A 148 -2.50 1.84 10.88
CA PHE A 148 -1.52 0.76 10.86
C PHE A 148 -0.16 1.27 11.30
N TYR A 149 0.49 0.56 12.22
CA TYR A 149 1.85 0.84 12.64
C TYR A 149 2.75 -0.34 12.27
N GLN A 150 3.63 -0.14 11.30
CA GLN A 150 4.58 -1.17 10.86
C GLN A 150 5.78 -1.21 11.81
N ILE A 151 6.13 -2.41 12.28
CA ILE A 151 7.23 -2.65 13.20
C ILE A 151 8.30 -3.53 12.55
N TYR A 152 9.49 -2.99 12.44
CA TYR A 152 10.72 -3.73 12.24
C TYR A 152 11.19 -4.21 13.61
N VAL A 153 10.94 -5.47 13.94
CA VAL A 153 11.03 -5.98 15.32
C VAL A 153 12.42 -5.79 15.93
N ASP A 154 13.50 -6.16 15.22
CA ASP A 154 14.89 -5.96 15.69
C ASP A 154 15.20 -4.51 16.11
N ARG A 155 14.46 -3.53 15.57
CA ARG A 155 14.72 -2.10 15.74
C ARG A 155 13.65 -1.36 16.53
N PHE A 156 12.77 -2.08 17.22
CA PHE A 156 11.68 -1.45 17.97
C PHE A 156 11.98 -1.34 19.45
N ALA A 157 12.11 -2.47 20.16
CA ALA A 157 12.45 -2.52 21.57
C ALA A 157 12.95 -3.92 21.96
N ASN A 158 13.96 -3.99 22.82
CA ASN A 158 14.44 -5.23 23.42
C ASN A 158 13.73 -5.45 24.76
N GLY A 159 12.92 -6.50 24.85
CA GLY A 159 12.19 -6.86 26.07
C GLY A 159 12.78 -8.07 26.79
N ASP A 160 13.53 -8.93 26.08
CA ASP A 160 14.12 -10.15 26.63
C ASP A 160 15.56 -10.34 26.12
N THR A 161 16.53 -9.82 26.84
CA THR A 161 17.95 -9.92 26.44
C THR A 161 18.51 -11.34 26.39
N SER A 162 17.78 -12.34 26.89
CA SER A 162 18.22 -13.74 26.85
C SER A 162 18.09 -14.38 25.46
N ASN A 163 17.25 -13.78 24.58
CA ASN A 163 17.06 -14.25 23.21
C ASN A 163 17.91 -13.48 22.18
N ASP A 164 18.69 -12.48 22.59
CA ASP A 164 19.53 -11.69 21.69
C ASP A 164 20.46 -12.56 20.84
N VAL A 165 20.59 -12.22 19.56
CA VAL A 165 21.62 -12.77 18.70
C VAL A 165 23.00 -12.34 19.20
N LEU A 166 23.90 -13.30 19.37
CA LEU A 166 25.22 -13.05 19.96
C LEU A 166 26.25 -12.71 18.86
N ASN A 167 27.36 -12.08 19.28
CA ASN A 167 28.51 -11.91 18.42
C ASN A 167 29.05 -13.28 17.99
N ARG A 168 29.23 -13.46 16.66
CA ARG A 168 29.72 -14.72 16.08
C ARG A 168 28.84 -15.94 16.42
N GLU A 169 27.58 -15.75 16.60
CA GLU A 169 26.68 -16.87 16.81
C GLU A 169 26.60 -17.76 15.56
N TYR A 170 26.66 -17.13 14.37
CA TYR A 170 26.75 -17.78 13.05
C TYR A 170 27.35 -16.82 12.03
N ILE A 171 27.56 -17.32 10.80
CA ILE A 171 28.03 -16.54 9.64
C ILE A 171 26.88 -16.33 8.68
N TYR A 172 26.63 -15.09 8.28
CA TYR A 172 25.66 -14.74 7.25
C TYR A 172 26.29 -13.78 6.24
N ILE A 173 26.12 -14.06 4.92
CA ILE A 173 26.78 -13.31 3.82
C ILE A 173 28.30 -13.14 4.10
N ASN A 174 28.99 -14.26 4.36
CA ASN A 174 30.45 -14.36 4.60
C ASN A 174 30.98 -13.49 5.77
N GLN A 175 30.12 -13.08 6.69
CA GLN A 175 30.50 -12.29 7.85
C GLN A 175 29.78 -12.79 9.11
N PRO A 176 30.36 -12.66 10.30
CA PRO A 176 29.71 -13.07 11.54
C PRO A 176 28.52 -12.18 11.91
N SER A 177 27.55 -12.79 12.58
CA SER A 177 26.50 -12.07 13.30
C SER A 177 27.12 -11.15 14.35
N LYS A 178 26.51 -10.00 14.59
CA LYS A 178 27.00 -8.99 15.52
C LYS A 178 25.85 -8.42 16.35
N LYS A 179 26.00 -8.48 17.67
CA LYS A 179 25.14 -7.75 18.60
C LYS A 179 25.57 -6.28 18.63
N ILE A 180 24.62 -5.37 18.56
CA ILE A 180 24.83 -3.93 18.68
C ILE A 180 24.38 -3.49 20.07
N ASP A 181 25.33 -3.01 20.87
CA ASP A 181 25.07 -2.55 22.25
C ASP A 181 24.58 -1.09 22.30
N ASP A 182 25.00 -0.26 21.32
CA ASP A 182 24.56 1.12 21.22
C ASP A 182 23.30 1.22 20.35
N TRP A 183 22.15 1.33 20.98
CA TRP A 183 20.86 1.45 20.33
C TRP A 183 20.73 2.68 19.40
N TYR A 184 21.51 3.72 19.64
CA TYR A 184 21.49 4.97 18.85
C TYR A 184 22.52 4.99 17.73
N ARG A 185 23.28 3.94 17.56
CA ARG A 185 24.24 3.82 16.46
C ARG A 185 23.54 3.86 15.12
N TYR A 186 24.09 4.62 14.17
CA TYR A 186 23.61 4.60 12.79
C TYR A 186 23.85 3.23 12.13
N PRO A 187 22.88 2.74 11.32
CA PRO A 187 23.05 1.53 10.52
C PRO A 187 24.26 1.64 9.58
N GLU A 188 24.95 0.53 9.37
CA GLU A 188 26.04 0.41 8.40
C GLU A 188 25.48 0.07 7.01
N GLU A 189 26.32 0.23 5.97
CA GLU A 189 26.09 -0.38 4.67
C GLU A 189 25.96 -1.90 4.82
N MET A 190 25.22 -2.69 4.30
CA MET A 190 25.08 -4.14 4.57
C MET A 190 24.84 -4.49 6.05
N ASP A 191 23.90 -3.80 6.67
CA ASP A 191 23.58 -3.92 8.10
C ASP A 191 22.75 -5.18 8.47
N VAL A 192 22.54 -6.10 7.52
CA VAL A 192 21.61 -7.24 7.62
C VAL A 192 21.97 -8.29 8.70
N ARG A 193 23.19 -8.27 9.23
CA ARG A 193 23.71 -9.17 10.26
C ARG A 193 24.01 -8.48 11.60
N ASN A 194 23.69 -7.19 11.71
CA ASN A 194 23.85 -6.41 12.92
C ASN A 194 22.51 -6.38 13.65
N PHE A 195 22.46 -6.97 14.83
CA PHE A 195 21.23 -7.14 15.61
C PHE A 195 21.19 -6.17 16.79
N TYR A 196 20.11 -5.43 16.92
CA TYR A 196 19.89 -4.52 18.06
C TYR A 196 19.13 -5.22 19.20
N GLY A 197 18.61 -6.41 18.95
CA GLY A 197 17.97 -7.25 19.95
C GLY A 197 16.50 -6.91 20.20
N GLY A 198 15.86 -6.15 19.32
CA GLY A 198 14.42 -5.98 19.41
C GLY A 198 13.68 -7.31 19.23
N ASP A 199 12.62 -7.53 20.01
CA ASP A 199 11.88 -8.77 20.07
C ASP A 199 10.37 -8.57 20.29
N LEU A 200 9.59 -9.65 20.27
CA LEU A 200 8.14 -9.59 20.51
C LEU A 200 7.80 -9.21 21.97
N GLN A 201 8.68 -9.50 22.93
CA GLN A 201 8.48 -9.04 24.31
C GLN A 201 8.57 -7.51 24.38
N GLY A 202 9.56 -6.92 23.70
CA GLY A 202 9.69 -5.47 23.61
C GLY A 202 8.48 -4.80 22.97
N VAL A 203 7.86 -5.44 21.97
CA VAL A 203 6.60 -4.94 21.41
C VAL A 203 5.46 -5.03 22.44
N LEU A 204 5.34 -6.16 23.18
CA LEU A 204 4.35 -6.33 24.25
C LEU A 204 4.46 -5.25 25.30
N ASP A 205 5.67 -4.96 25.75
CA ASP A 205 5.96 -3.95 26.80
C ASP A 205 5.55 -2.53 26.37
N HIS A 206 5.39 -2.31 25.05
CA HIS A 206 5.02 -1.01 24.46
C HIS A 206 3.59 -0.96 23.90
N LEU A 207 2.72 -1.94 24.20
CA LEU A 207 1.33 -1.93 23.69
C LEU A 207 0.54 -0.70 24.15
N ASP A 208 0.76 -0.22 25.38
CA ASP A 208 0.07 0.98 25.86
C ASP A 208 0.53 2.24 25.15
N TYR A 209 1.81 2.33 24.80
CA TYR A 209 2.33 3.41 23.95
C TYR A 209 1.68 3.38 22.55
N LEU A 210 1.64 2.22 21.89
CA LEU A 210 1.02 2.06 20.56
C LEU A 210 -0.48 2.41 20.62
N LYS A 211 -1.18 1.92 21.64
CA LYS A 211 -2.59 2.27 21.85
C LYS A 211 -2.81 3.76 22.09
N GLY A 212 -1.92 4.39 22.86
CA GLY A 212 -1.92 5.83 23.13
C GLY A 212 -1.70 6.69 21.87
N LEU A 213 -1.01 6.17 20.85
CA LEU A 213 -0.86 6.79 19.55
C LEU A 213 -2.11 6.63 18.67
N GLY A 214 -3.10 5.85 19.08
CA GLY A 214 -4.31 5.56 18.29
C GLY A 214 -4.10 4.44 17.27
N VAL A 215 -3.11 3.55 17.45
CA VAL A 215 -2.87 2.41 16.57
C VAL A 215 -4.01 1.41 16.69
N ASP A 216 -4.56 0.98 15.55
CA ASP A 216 -5.58 -0.06 15.45
C ASP A 216 -4.99 -1.40 15.02
N VAL A 217 -3.91 -1.36 14.25
CA VAL A 217 -3.29 -2.56 13.68
C VAL A 217 -1.77 -2.49 13.78
N ILE A 218 -1.18 -3.51 14.39
CA ILE A 218 0.27 -3.74 14.39
C ILE A 218 0.61 -4.60 13.17
N TYR A 219 1.42 -4.06 12.26
CA TYR A 219 1.94 -4.79 11.11
C TYR A 219 3.39 -5.18 11.41
N LEU A 220 3.65 -6.46 11.65
CA LEU A 220 5.01 -6.95 11.91
C LEU A 220 5.71 -7.27 10.59
N ASN A 221 6.91 -6.71 10.37
CA ASN A 221 7.85 -7.25 9.38
C ASN A 221 8.06 -8.75 9.67
N PRO A 222 8.59 -9.54 8.73
CA PRO A 222 8.71 -10.98 8.92
C PRO A 222 9.33 -11.34 10.29
N ILE A 223 8.77 -12.35 10.96
CA ILE A 223 9.18 -12.80 12.29
C ILE A 223 9.54 -14.28 12.35
N PHE A 224 9.51 -14.94 11.20
CA PHE A 224 9.81 -16.37 11.07
C PHE A 224 11.32 -16.64 11.13
N VAL A 225 11.69 -17.92 11.32
CA VAL A 225 13.11 -18.33 11.38
C VAL A 225 13.86 -17.84 10.14
N SER A 226 14.90 -17.03 10.36
CA SER A 226 15.68 -16.39 9.31
C SER A 226 17.02 -15.87 9.83
N PRO A 227 18.11 -15.92 9.03
CA PRO A 227 19.43 -15.52 9.47
C PRO A 227 19.68 -14.02 9.47
N SER A 228 18.84 -13.22 8.83
CA SER A 228 19.00 -11.76 8.81
C SER A 228 18.23 -11.07 9.93
N ASN A 229 18.59 -9.83 10.24
CA ASN A 229 17.84 -9.00 11.16
C ASN A 229 16.47 -8.56 10.60
N HIS A 230 16.36 -8.41 9.27
CA HIS A 230 15.09 -8.02 8.60
C HIS A 230 14.16 -9.20 8.34
N LYS A 231 14.65 -10.42 8.39
CA LYS A 231 13.93 -11.69 8.24
C LYS A 231 13.11 -11.88 6.96
N TYR A 232 13.43 -11.14 5.87
CA TYR A 232 12.84 -11.37 4.55
C TYR A 232 13.38 -12.61 3.82
N ASP A 233 14.48 -13.20 4.31
CA ASP A 233 15.11 -14.45 3.84
C ASP A 233 14.68 -15.65 4.70
N ILE A 234 13.38 -15.87 4.78
CA ILE A 234 12.73 -16.87 5.63
C ILE A 234 13.22 -18.28 5.26
N GLN A 235 13.64 -19.04 6.27
CA GLN A 235 14.08 -20.44 6.15
C GLN A 235 12.98 -21.43 6.56
N ASP A 236 12.10 -21.03 7.48
CA ASP A 236 11.03 -21.87 7.98
C ASP A 236 9.81 -21.01 8.32
N TYR A 237 8.70 -21.25 7.65
CA TYR A 237 7.44 -20.53 7.85
C TYR A 237 6.56 -21.11 8.96
N ASP A 238 6.89 -22.30 9.45
CA ASP A 238 6.08 -22.96 10.47
C ASP A 238 6.35 -22.43 11.89
N TYR A 239 7.49 -21.75 12.06
CA TYR A 239 7.95 -21.30 13.37
C TYR A 239 8.39 -19.84 13.42
N ILE A 240 8.03 -19.21 14.55
CA ILE A 240 8.56 -17.90 14.93
C ILE A 240 10.04 -18.07 15.27
N ASP A 241 10.88 -17.13 14.83
CA ASP A 241 12.31 -17.15 15.15
C ASP A 241 12.50 -17.05 16.69
N PRO A 242 13.22 -17.98 17.32
CA PRO A 242 13.43 -17.96 18.76
C PRO A 242 14.13 -16.69 19.29
N HIS A 243 14.91 -16.00 18.43
CA HIS A 243 15.49 -14.70 18.80
C HIS A 243 14.46 -13.57 18.88
N TYR A 244 13.26 -13.76 18.31
CA TYR A 244 12.13 -12.84 18.49
C TYR A 244 11.09 -13.39 19.48
N GLY A 245 11.13 -14.69 19.72
CA GLY A 245 10.23 -15.42 20.62
C GLY A 245 10.87 -15.81 21.93
N LYS A 246 11.00 -17.11 22.19
CA LYS A 246 11.54 -17.68 23.43
C LYS A 246 12.62 -18.72 23.17
N ILE A 247 13.75 -18.57 23.85
CA ILE A 247 14.82 -19.57 23.89
C ILE A 247 14.75 -20.26 25.27
N VAL A 248 14.28 -21.51 25.31
CA VAL A 248 14.18 -22.34 26.52
C VAL A 248 15.32 -23.36 26.63
N VAL A 249 16.00 -23.61 25.52
CA VAL A 249 17.20 -24.43 25.42
C VAL A 249 18.30 -23.60 24.77
N ASP A 250 19.34 -23.30 25.51
CA ASP A 250 20.42 -22.41 25.09
C ASP A 250 21.81 -23.09 25.21
N GLU A 251 21.95 -24.20 24.50
CA GLU A 251 23.16 -25.03 24.53
C GLU A 251 24.17 -24.59 23.44
N GLY A 252 25.40 -25.12 23.55
CA GLY A 252 26.45 -24.88 22.57
C GLY A 252 27.22 -23.56 22.77
N ASN A 253 28.10 -23.26 21.82
CA ASN A 253 29.01 -22.11 21.87
C ASN A 253 28.94 -21.31 20.57
N THR A 254 29.26 -20.03 20.64
CA THR A 254 29.49 -19.16 19.49
C THR A 254 30.75 -19.60 18.74
N LEU A 255 30.87 -19.22 17.47
CA LEU A 255 32.04 -19.54 16.64
C LEU A 255 33.28 -18.79 17.13
N PRO A 256 34.44 -19.45 17.30
CA PRO A 256 35.69 -18.77 17.57
C PRO A 256 36.14 -17.91 16.39
N ASP A 257 37.07 -16.98 16.60
CA ASP A 257 37.44 -15.94 15.62
C ASP A 257 37.96 -16.50 14.30
N TRP A 258 38.58 -17.69 14.31
CA TRP A 258 39.11 -18.36 13.14
C TRP A 258 38.12 -19.24 12.38
N GLU A 259 36.94 -19.50 12.95
CA GLU A 259 35.95 -20.44 12.40
C GLU A 259 34.82 -19.67 11.64
N ASN A 260 34.58 -20.08 10.41
CA ASN A 260 33.52 -19.49 9.57
C ASN A 260 32.54 -20.53 8.98
N ASN A 261 32.59 -21.77 9.48
CA ASN A 261 31.70 -22.84 9.04
C ASN A 261 30.48 -22.96 9.99
N ASN A 262 29.31 -22.66 9.50
CA ASN A 262 28.04 -22.75 10.25
C ASN A 262 27.72 -24.17 10.75
N MET A 263 28.30 -25.22 10.18
CA MET A 263 28.16 -26.57 10.72
C MET A 263 28.71 -26.69 12.16
N ASN A 264 29.57 -25.78 12.55
CA ASN A 264 30.20 -25.69 13.89
C ASN A 264 29.52 -24.63 14.78
N ALA A 265 28.51 -23.92 14.26
CA ALA A 265 27.74 -22.88 14.99
C ALA A 265 26.73 -23.52 15.97
N SER A 266 27.27 -24.27 16.95
CA SER A 266 26.44 -25.10 17.84
C SER A 266 25.42 -24.30 18.67
N LYS A 267 25.74 -23.06 19.02
CA LYS A 267 24.82 -22.14 19.71
C LYS A 267 23.62 -21.81 18.81
N TYR A 268 23.88 -21.32 17.59
CA TYR A 268 22.83 -20.99 16.63
C TYR A 268 21.97 -22.21 16.28
N ILE A 269 22.62 -23.35 15.99
CA ILE A 269 21.92 -24.59 15.69
C ILE A 269 20.97 -24.98 16.84
N SER A 270 21.46 -24.99 18.09
CA SER A 270 20.62 -25.26 19.24
C SER A 270 19.43 -24.31 19.35
N ARG A 271 19.67 -22.99 19.20
CA ARG A 271 18.62 -21.97 19.36
C ARG A 271 17.52 -22.08 18.31
N VAL A 272 17.87 -22.26 17.00
CA VAL A 272 16.90 -22.19 15.89
C VAL A 272 16.40 -23.55 15.40
N THR A 273 16.93 -24.66 15.88
CA THR A 273 16.51 -26.02 15.44
C THR A 273 15.97 -26.89 16.56
N ASP A 274 16.22 -26.56 17.82
CA ASP A 274 15.63 -27.30 18.94
C ASP A 274 14.11 -27.06 18.96
N LYS A 275 13.37 -28.15 18.83
CA LYS A 275 11.92 -28.12 18.73
C LYS A 275 11.25 -27.43 19.92
N ARG A 276 11.85 -27.53 21.11
CA ARG A 276 11.35 -26.87 22.32
C ARG A 276 11.40 -25.34 22.21
N ASN A 277 12.44 -24.78 21.60
CA ASN A 277 12.55 -23.33 21.32
C ASN A 277 11.52 -22.89 20.27
N LEU A 278 11.38 -23.68 19.20
CA LEU A 278 10.45 -23.39 18.12
C LEU A 278 8.99 -23.41 18.61
N GLU A 279 8.61 -24.44 19.37
CA GLU A 279 7.27 -24.57 19.98
C GLU A 279 7.03 -23.45 21.02
N ALA A 280 7.98 -23.17 21.90
CA ALA A 280 7.86 -22.09 22.89
C ALA A 280 7.70 -20.72 22.23
N SER A 281 8.36 -20.49 21.09
CA SER A 281 8.23 -19.24 20.34
C SER A 281 6.86 -19.09 19.70
N ASN A 282 6.30 -20.18 19.15
CA ASN A 282 4.95 -20.18 18.62
C ASN A 282 3.89 -19.98 19.72
N GLU A 283 4.04 -20.64 20.88
CA GLU A 283 3.17 -20.42 22.03
C GLU A 283 3.25 -18.98 22.54
N PHE A 284 4.45 -18.42 22.60
CA PHE A 284 4.62 -17.02 22.97
C PHE A 284 3.96 -16.07 21.97
N PHE A 285 4.01 -16.38 20.67
CA PHE A 285 3.32 -15.57 19.67
C PHE A 285 1.79 -15.64 19.79
N ILE A 286 1.23 -16.79 20.14
CA ILE A 286 -0.20 -16.91 20.46
C ILE A 286 -0.55 -15.97 21.61
N HIS A 287 0.23 -16.00 22.70
CA HIS A 287 0.07 -15.08 23.84
C HIS A 287 0.18 -13.61 23.39
N PHE A 288 1.17 -13.29 22.55
CA PHE A 288 1.35 -11.93 21.99
C PHE A 288 0.08 -11.44 21.27
N VAL A 289 -0.49 -12.27 20.40
CA VAL A 289 -1.71 -11.92 19.66
C VAL A 289 -2.90 -11.71 20.61
N GLU A 290 -3.03 -12.55 21.64
CA GLU A 290 -4.07 -12.41 22.67
C GLU A 290 -3.95 -11.07 23.43
N GLU A 291 -2.75 -10.67 23.84
CA GLU A 291 -2.52 -9.40 24.55
C GLU A 291 -2.80 -8.20 23.65
N VAL A 292 -2.40 -8.25 22.37
CA VAL A 292 -2.73 -7.20 21.38
C VAL A 292 -4.24 -7.09 21.21
N HIS A 293 -4.94 -8.22 21.10
CA HIS A 293 -6.40 -8.24 20.97
C HIS A 293 -7.11 -7.71 22.22
N LYS A 294 -6.62 -8.00 23.42
CA LYS A 294 -7.15 -7.42 24.69
C LYS A 294 -7.06 -5.89 24.73
N LYS A 295 -6.07 -5.31 24.04
CA LYS A 295 -5.95 -3.85 23.88
C LYS A 295 -6.87 -3.31 22.77
N GLY A 296 -7.64 -4.16 22.10
CA GLY A 296 -8.52 -3.77 20.98
C GLY A 296 -7.75 -3.43 19.70
N MET A 297 -6.52 -3.88 19.57
CA MET A 297 -5.70 -3.79 18.34
C MET A 297 -5.69 -5.13 17.61
N ARG A 298 -5.19 -5.15 16.37
CA ARG A 298 -5.05 -6.33 15.52
C ARG A 298 -3.61 -6.55 15.12
N VAL A 299 -3.29 -7.76 14.65
CA VAL A 299 -1.95 -8.11 14.17
C VAL A 299 -2.04 -8.52 12.71
N ILE A 300 -1.10 -8.04 11.90
CA ILE A 300 -0.85 -8.52 10.54
C ILE A 300 0.61 -8.96 10.46
N LEU A 301 0.84 -10.09 9.81
CA LEU A 301 2.17 -10.64 9.53
C LEU A 301 2.55 -10.34 8.08
N ASP A 302 3.80 -9.98 7.88
CA ASP A 302 4.41 -9.88 6.55
C ASP A 302 4.79 -11.27 6.05
N GLY A 303 4.22 -11.68 4.93
CA GLY A 303 4.50 -12.95 4.27
C GLY A 303 5.33 -12.74 3.01
N VAL A 304 6.49 -13.40 2.93
CA VAL A 304 7.41 -13.31 1.80
C VAL A 304 7.20 -14.47 0.85
N PHE A 305 6.45 -14.27 -0.24
CA PHE A 305 6.04 -15.35 -1.15
C PHE A 305 6.62 -15.25 -2.57
N ASN A 306 7.49 -14.27 -2.84
CA ASN A 306 7.95 -13.97 -4.20
C ASN A 306 9.49 -14.00 -4.37
N HIS A 307 10.23 -14.69 -3.51
CA HIS A 307 11.66 -14.98 -3.69
C HIS A 307 12.15 -16.10 -2.80
#